data_05350e4b65cf338b2698d70eb2f67388
#
_entry.id   05350e4b65cf338b2698d70eb2f67388
#
_cell.length_a   1.000
_cell.length_b   1.000
_cell.length_c   1.000
_cell.angle_alpha   90.00
_cell.angle_beta   90.00
_cell.angle_gamma   90.00
#
_symmetry.space_group_name_H-M   'P 1'
#
loop_
_entity.id
_entity.type
_entity.pdbx_description
1 polymer ?
#
loop_
_entity_poly.entity_id
_entity_poly.type
_entity_poly.pdbx_seq_one_letter_code
_entity_poly.pdbx_strand_id
1 'polypeptide(L)'
;LNLTDLQRSLLDYRRNLYRPTPMQTVVDWAEASLRLTQRQTEHPGPFSTSVRPYTREPMECWKDPTVYEVTLCWGSQTSKTTTLMAGLAWLIANEPSPALWLMPTESLARSFSKSRWLPMLEDSPAMLECYPAEADKITNLEQNFTRSTLTFVGSNSPANLASRPVRVLIADEVDKFAEATAREADALDLAEQRLKSFSSSKAFMTSTPTVVEGRIWQRFLRGDQRRYYLPCPHCREYIKLEWRQVTWDDAKAEDGKHDLGKIRASAHYVCQLCQGKITDSHKVAALRHGQWRPENPNAMPGVRSYHLSSLYSPDRKCTWGYLAVSFLEAKASMAGLQGFINGNLAEPWEQQDVQQERTETSATVTV
;
A
#
# COMPACT_ATOMS: atom_id res chain seq x y z
N LEU A 1 13.11 -7.67 -46.09
CA LEU A 1 11.71 -7.63 -45.64
C LEU A 1 10.82 -7.43 -46.85
N ASN A 2 9.90 -8.38 -47.05
CA ASN A 2 8.94 -8.34 -48.17
C ASN A 2 7.93 -7.22 -47.89
N LEU A 3 7.50 -6.47 -48.93
CA LEU A 3 6.51 -5.38 -48.82
C LEU A 3 5.22 -5.82 -48.05
N THR A 4 4.82 -7.08 -48.22
CA THR A 4 3.70 -7.72 -47.50
C THR A 4 3.95 -7.86 -46.00
N ASP A 5 5.17 -8.12 -45.56
CA ASP A 5 5.52 -8.25 -44.14
C ASP A 5 5.59 -6.88 -43.45
N LEU A 6 6.08 -5.87 -44.20
CA LEU A 6 6.08 -4.48 -43.69
C LEU A 6 4.65 -3.94 -43.55
N GLN A 7 3.77 -4.25 -44.52
CA GLN A 7 2.35 -3.86 -44.48
C GLN A 7 1.60 -4.54 -43.33
N ARG A 8 1.85 -5.82 -43.09
CA ARG A 8 1.29 -6.54 -41.92
C ARG A 8 1.80 -5.93 -40.60
N SER A 9 3.10 -5.70 -40.48
CA SER A 9 3.70 -5.09 -39.32
C SER A 9 3.12 -3.70 -39.03
N LEU A 10 2.90 -2.88 -40.06
CA LEU A 10 2.27 -1.56 -39.94
C LEU A 10 0.78 -1.65 -39.52
N LEU A 11 0.06 -2.63 -40.04
CA LEU A 11 -1.34 -2.86 -39.69
C LEU A 11 -1.47 -3.34 -38.23
N ASP A 12 -0.60 -4.24 -37.80
CA ASP A 12 -0.55 -4.72 -36.42
C ASP A 12 -0.11 -3.62 -35.44
N TYR A 13 0.86 -2.79 -35.84
CA TYR A 13 1.25 -1.59 -35.10
C TYR A 13 0.07 -0.62 -34.94
N ARG A 14 -0.66 -0.32 -36.03
CA ARG A 14 -1.87 0.52 -35.99
C ARG A 14 -2.98 -0.07 -35.11
N ARG A 15 -3.27 -1.38 -35.25
CA ARG A 15 -4.24 -2.07 -34.39
C ARG A 15 -3.88 -1.96 -32.93
N ASN A 16 -2.62 -2.11 -32.60
CA ASN A 16 -2.14 -1.99 -31.22
C ASN A 16 -2.18 -0.56 -30.69
N LEU A 17 -1.92 0.45 -31.54
CA LEU A 17 -2.03 1.87 -31.18
C LEU A 17 -3.47 2.30 -30.84
N TYR A 18 -4.45 1.76 -31.57
CA TYR A 18 -5.86 2.11 -31.40
C TYR A 18 -6.66 1.01 -30.69
N ARG A 19 -5.98 0.08 -30.01
CA ARG A 19 -6.66 -0.93 -29.21
C ARG A 19 -7.37 -0.21 -28.04
N PRO A 20 -8.72 -0.28 -27.96
CA PRO A 20 -9.43 0.35 -26.86
C PRO A 20 -9.01 -0.29 -25.55
N THR A 21 -8.91 0.53 -24.49
CA THR A 21 -8.68 0.02 -23.14
C THR A 21 -9.74 -1.01 -22.79
N PRO A 22 -9.37 -2.19 -22.29
CA PRO A 22 -10.34 -3.23 -21.95
C PRO A 22 -11.45 -2.68 -21.05
N MET A 23 -12.69 -3.09 -21.30
CA MET A 23 -13.83 -2.79 -20.42
C MET A 23 -13.67 -3.44 -19.04
N GLN A 24 -12.81 -4.44 -18.93
CA GLN A 24 -12.47 -5.13 -17.70
C GLN A 24 -11.92 -4.17 -16.64
N THR A 25 -12.27 -4.39 -15.38
CA THR A 25 -11.71 -3.63 -14.25
C THR A 25 -10.24 -3.94 -14.05
N VAL A 26 -9.51 -3.07 -13.35
CA VAL A 26 -8.09 -3.33 -13.02
C VAL A 26 -7.96 -4.59 -12.18
N VAL A 27 -8.88 -4.80 -11.24
CA VAL A 27 -8.92 -5.98 -10.37
C VAL A 27 -9.16 -7.25 -11.18
N ASP A 28 -10.20 -7.28 -12.03
CA ASP A 28 -10.53 -8.49 -12.80
C ASP A 28 -9.39 -8.86 -13.76
N TRP A 29 -8.75 -7.85 -14.37
CA TRP A 29 -7.57 -8.09 -15.21
C TRP A 29 -6.41 -8.65 -14.39
N ALA A 30 -6.11 -8.07 -13.23
CA ALA A 30 -5.01 -8.52 -12.39
C ALA A 30 -5.22 -9.97 -11.89
N GLU A 31 -6.45 -10.31 -11.45
CA GLU A 31 -6.80 -11.65 -11.00
C GLU A 31 -6.73 -12.69 -12.14
N ALA A 32 -7.04 -12.29 -13.37
CA ALA A 32 -6.95 -13.17 -14.54
C ALA A 32 -5.50 -13.33 -15.08
N SER A 33 -4.65 -12.29 -14.92
CA SER A 33 -3.41 -12.17 -15.69
C SER A 33 -2.15 -12.31 -14.84
N LEU A 34 -2.18 -11.96 -13.56
CA LEU A 34 -0.99 -11.89 -12.72
C LEU A 34 -0.82 -13.14 -11.86
N ARG A 35 0.45 -13.48 -11.61
CA ARG A 35 0.86 -14.54 -10.70
C ARG A 35 1.87 -14.02 -9.68
N LEU A 36 1.71 -14.41 -8.43
CA LEU A 36 2.65 -14.12 -7.36
C LEU A 36 3.58 -15.32 -7.14
N THR A 37 4.86 -15.04 -6.99
CA THR A 37 5.88 -16.06 -6.78
C THR A 37 6.10 -16.36 -5.29
N GLN A 38 6.75 -17.47 -4.98
CA GLN A 38 7.18 -17.79 -3.60
C GLN A 38 8.13 -16.74 -3.00
N ARG A 39 8.82 -15.94 -3.84
CA ARG A 39 9.67 -14.84 -3.39
C ARG A 39 8.89 -13.64 -2.86
N GLN A 40 7.60 -13.56 -3.18
CA GLN A 40 6.73 -12.42 -2.85
C GLN A 40 5.73 -12.71 -1.74
N THR A 41 5.30 -13.95 -1.61
CA THR A 41 4.21 -14.34 -0.72
C THR A 41 4.37 -15.78 -0.22
N GLU A 42 3.81 -16.07 0.96
CA GLU A 42 3.66 -17.44 1.48
C GLU A 42 2.64 -18.26 0.67
N HIS A 43 1.80 -17.60 -0.12
CA HIS A 43 0.76 -18.22 -0.96
C HIS A 43 0.99 -17.89 -2.43
N PRO A 44 1.97 -18.54 -3.12
CA PRO A 44 2.22 -18.32 -4.53
C PRO A 44 1.07 -18.83 -5.39
N GLY A 45 0.91 -18.26 -6.57
CA GLY A 45 -0.12 -18.64 -7.52
C GLY A 45 -0.83 -17.45 -8.15
N PRO A 46 -2.05 -17.62 -8.67
CA PRO A 46 -2.82 -16.52 -9.24
C PRO A 46 -3.02 -15.39 -8.24
N PHE A 47 -2.83 -14.14 -8.70
CA PHE A 47 -3.13 -12.98 -7.88
C PHE A 47 -4.62 -12.96 -7.50
N SER A 48 -4.94 -12.64 -6.26
CA SER A 48 -6.31 -12.54 -5.80
C SER A 48 -6.49 -11.47 -4.72
N THR A 49 -7.55 -10.70 -4.84
CA THR A 49 -7.97 -9.71 -3.85
C THR A 49 -8.95 -10.29 -2.82
N SER A 50 -9.36 -11.54 -2.97
CA SER A 50 -10.42 -12.17 -2.14
C SER A 50 -10.09 -12.18 -0.64
N VAL A 51 -8.81 -12.30 -0.30
CA VAL A 51 -8.32 -12.32 1.10
C VAL A 51 -8.10 -10.90 1.63
N ARG A 52 -7.81 -9.94 0.72
CA ARG A 52 -7.54 -8.53 1.04
C ARG A 52 -8.40 -7.60 0.20
N PRO A 53 -9.73 -7.62 0.33
CA PRO A 53 -10.66 -6.91 -0.55
C PRO A 53 -10.55 -5.39 -0.45
N TYR A 54 -9.95 -4.86 0.61
CA TYR A 54 -9.63 -3.44 0.74
C TYR A 54 -8.63 -2.92 -0.31
N THR A 55 -7.93 -3.80 -1.03
CA THR A 55 -7.01 -3.42 -2.12
C THR A 55 -7.75 -3.06 -3.41
N ARG A 56 -9.01 -3.51 -3.57
CA ARG A 56 -9.77 -3.39 -4.83
C ARG A 56 -9.99 -1.94 -5.25
N GLU A 57 -10.56 -1.12 -4.38
CA GLU A 57 -10.86 0.27 -4.73
C GLU A 57 -9.60 1.09 -5.05
N PRO A 58 -8.50 1.05 -4.27
CA PRO A 58 -7.25 1.68 -4.66
C PRO A 58 -6.68 1.20 -6.01
N MET A 59 -6.91 -0.07 -6.37
CA MET A 59 -6.51 -0.58 -7.69
C MET A 59 -7.34 0.03 -8.82
N GLU A 60 -8.63 0.24 -8.63
CA GLU A 60 -9.47 0.87 -9.67
C GLU A 60 -9.10 2.34 -9.94
N CYS A 61 -8.43 3.02 -9.01
CA CYS A 61 -7.92 4.38 -9.23
C CYS A 61 -6.92 4.47 -10.40
N TRP A 62 -6.28 3.37 -10.78
CA TRP A 62 -5.37 3.36 -11.93
C TRP A 62 -6.11 3.68 -13.25
N LYS A 63 -7.33 3.18 -13.39
CA LYS A 63 -8.18 3.39 -14.58
C LYS A 63 -9.10 4.60 -14.48
N ASP A 64 -9.44 5.07 -13.27
CA ASP A 64 -10.37 6.17 -13.05
C ASP A 64 -9.78 7.51 -13.54
N PRO A 65 -10.29 8.11 -14.64
CA PRO A 65 -9.74 9.35 -15.19
C PRO A 65 -9.97 10.56 -14.29
N THR A 66 -10.86 10.48 -13.31
CA THR A 66 -11.14 11.57 -12.37
C THR A 66 -10.16 11.62 -11.22
N VAL A 67 -9.35 10.55 -11.01
CA VAL A 67 -8.38 10.44 -9.92
C VAL A 67 -6.98 10.66 -10.46
N TYR A 68 -6.27 11.64 -9.91
CA TYR A 68 -4.89 11.94 -10.30
C TYR A 68 -3.87 11.77 -9.16
N GLU A 69 -4.31 11.71 -7.90
CA GLU A 69 -3.45 11.44 -6.75
C GLU A 69 -4.09 10.39 -5.83
N VAL A 70 -3.29 9.41 -5.43
CA VAL A 70 -3.69 8.34 -4.51
C VAL A 70 -2.64 8.20 -3.42
N THR A 71 -3.06 8.32 -2.17
CA THR A 71 -2.22 8.14 -0.99
C THR A 71 -2.65 6.91 -0.19
N LEU A 72 -1.73 5.97 0.04
CA LEU A 72 -1.93 4.78 0.87
C LEU A 72 -1.14 4.93 2.17
N CYS A 73 -1.72 5.54 3.20
CA CYS A 73 -1.17 5.60 4.56
C CYS A 73 -1.55 4.31 5.30
N TRP A 74 -0.80 3.24 5.04
CA TRP A 74 -1.15 1.89 5.48
C TRP A 74 -0.10 1.28 6.39
N GLY A 75 -0.54 0.50 7.37
CA GLY A 75 0.31 -0.27 8.25
C GLY A 75 1.11 -1.37 7.54
N SER A 76 1.99 -2.01 8.28
CA SER A 76 2.77 -3.15 7.80
C SER A 76 1.85 -4.33 7.48
N GLN A 77 2.29 -5.21 6.56
CA GLN A 77 1.58 -6.44 6.18
C GLN A 77 0.14 -6.23 5.62
N THR A 78 -0.12 -5.08 5.03
CA THR A 78 -1.41 -4.73 4.41
C THR A 78 -1.42 -4.82 2.88
N SER A 79 -0.31 -5.30 2.28
CA SER A 79 -0.13 -5.46 0.82
C SER A 79 -0.05 -4.15 0.02
N LYS A 80 0.40 -3.05 0.62
CA LYS A 80 0.63 -1.76 -0.05
C LYS A 80 1.33 -1.92 -1.40
N THR A 81 2.57 -2.40 -1.35
CA THR A 81 3.43 -2.53 -2.52
C THR A 81 2.86 -3.50 -3.56
N THR A 82 2.22 -4.60 -3.13
CA THR A 82 1.59 -5.56 -4.06
C THR A 82 0.42 -4.92 -4.82
N THR A 83 -0.36 -4.05 -4.14
CA THR A 83 -1.44 -3.27 -4.76
C THR A 83 -0.90 -2.35 -5.87
N LEU A 84 0.23 -1.66 -5.60
CA LEU A 84 0.89 -0.80 -6.59
C LEU A 84 1.48 -1.62 -7.75
N MET A 85 2.12 -2.76 -7.46
CA MET A 85 2.66 -3.65 -8.49
C MET A 85 1.57 -4.13 -9.45
N ALA A 86 0.41 -4.54 -8.93
CA ALA A 86 -0.70 -5.01 -9.76
C ALA A 86 -1.28 -3.90 -10.65
N GLY A 87 -1.43 -2.69 -10.11
CA GLY A 87 -1.88 -1.53 -10.88
C GLY A 87 -0.89 -1.11 -11.97
N LEU A 88 0.41 -1.10 -11.66
CA LEU A 88 1.45 -0.80 -12.64
C LEU A 88 1.53 -1.85 -13.75
N ALA A 89 1.39 -3.14 -13.41
CA ALA A 89 1.35 -4.20 -14.42
C ALA A 89 0.16 -4.02 -15.36
N TRP A 90 -1.02 -3.67 -14.80
CA TRP A 90 -2.18 -3.32 -15.62
C TRP A 90 -1.89 -2.14 -16.55
N LEU A 91 -1.26 -1.07 -16.07
CA LEU A 91 -0.89 0.10 -16.86
C LEU A 91 0.01 -0.30 -18.04
N ILE A 92 1.07 -1.06 -17.78
CA ILE A 92 2.04 -1.49 -18.82
C ILE A 92 1.34 -2.29 -19.91
N ALA A 93 0.40 -3.17 -19.54
CA ALA A 93 -0.29 -4.03 -20.49
C ALA A 93 -1.42 -3.32 -21.25
N ASN A 94 -2.18 -2.43 -20.61
CA ASN A 94 -3.46 -1.93 -21.11
C ASN A 94 -3.45 -0.43 -21.46
N GLU A 95 -2.70 0.39 -20.74
CA GLU A 95 -2.51 1.83 -21.00
C GLU A 95 -1.03 2.21 -21.04
N PRO A 96 -0.22 1.63 -21.92
CA PRO A 96 1.23 1.79 -21.93
C PRO A 96 1.65 3.26 -21.91
N SER A 97 2.50 3.61 -20.95
CA SER A 97 2.98 4.98 -20.75
C SER A 97 4.26 4.99 -19.90
N PRO A 98 5.04 6.08 -19.94
CA PRO A 98 6.23 6.20 -19.11
C PRO A 98 5.86 6.29 -17.63
N ALA A 99 6.47 5.42 -16.83
CA ALA A 99 6.29 5.35 -15.38
C ALA A 99 7.62 5.49 -14.64
N LEU A 100 7.56 6.08 -13.46
CA LEU A 100 8.68 6.23 -12.53
C LEU A 100 8.30 5.60 -11.20
N TRP A 101 9.17 4.74 -10.67
CA TRP A 101 9.04 4.20 -9.31
C TRP A 101 10.17 4.78 -8.43
N LEU A 102 9.81 5.68 -7.54
CA LEU A 102 10.71 6.32 -6.60
C LEU A 102 10.71 5.57 -5.26
N MET A 103 11.88 5.22 -4.77
CA MET A 103 12.11 4.47 -3.53
C MET A 103 13.13 5.21 -2.64
N PRO A 104 13.26 4.88 -1.34
CA PRO A 104 14.17 5.56 -0.44
C PRO A 104 15.62 5.60 -0.92
N THR A 105 16.12 4.50 -1.47
CA THR A 105 17.49 4.43 -2.02
C THR A 105 17.53 3.63 -3.32
N GLU A 106 18.54 3.89 -4.17
CA GLU A 106 18.75 3.14 -5.40
C GLU A 106 19.02 1.66 -5.13
N SER A 107 19.73 1.33 -4.05
CA SER A 107 19.98 -0.07 -3.66
C SER A 107 18.70 -0.83 -3.33
N LEU A 108 17.76 -0.19 -2.62
CA LEU A 108 16.43 -0.74 -2.35
C LEU A 108 15.62 -0.89 -3.64
N ALA A 109 15.65 0.10 -4.52
CA ALA A 109 14.99 0.08 -5.81
C ALA A 109 15.48 -1.10 -6.67
N ARG A 110 16.79 -1.29 -6.76
CA ARG A 110 17.44 -2.40 -7.48
C ARG A 110 17.07 -3.76 -6.87
N SER A 111 17.14 -3.88 -5.55
CA SER A 111 16.78 -5.10 -4.84
C SER A 111 15.30 -5.45 -5.02
N PHE A 112 14.40 -4.48 -4.90
CA PHE A 112 12.97 -4.64 -5.09
C PHE A 112 12.64 -5.11 -6.52
N SER A 113 13.19 -4.43 -7.52
CA SER A 113 13.00 -4.80 -8.92
C SER A 113 13.44 -6.25 -9.17
N LYS A 114 14.65 -6.61 -8.74
CA LYS A 114 15.22 -7.95 -8.95
C LYS A 114 14.49 -9.06 -8.19
N SER A 115 14.05 -8.80 -6.96
CA SER A 115 13.54 -9.87 -6.07
C SER A 115 12.03 -10.00 -6.07
N ARG A 116 11.28 -8.94 -6.46
CA ARG A 116 9.83 -8.93 -6.38
C ARG A 116 9.14 -8.56 -7.69
N TRP A 117 9.55 -7.45 -8.32
CA TRP A 117 8.87 -6.94 -9.51
C TRP A 117 9.11 -7.83 -10.74
N LEU A 118 10.37 -8.02 -11.16
CA LEU A 118 10.69 -8.84 -12.33
C LEU A 118 10.18 -10.27 -12.22
N PRO A 119 10.35 -10.99 -11.09
CA PRO A 119 9.81 -12.33 -10.95
C PRO A 119 8.28 -12.41 -11.11
N MET A 120 7.53 -11.39 -10.67
CA MET A 120 6.08 -11.35 -10.91
C MET A 120 5.76 -11.22 -12.40
N LEU A 121 6.49 -10.39 -13.12
CA LEU A 121 6.28 -10.22 -14.57
C LEU A 121 6.61 -11.50 -15.33
N GLU A 122 7.75 -12.12 -15.01
CA GLU A 122 8.24 -13.35 -15.63
C GLU A 122 7.28 -14.55 -15.42
N ASP A 123 6.65 -14.62 -14.24
CA ASP A 123 5.68 -15.68 -13.93
C ASP A 123 4.27 -15.39 -14.49
N SER A 124 4.04 -14.19 -15.04
CA SER A 124 2.73 -13.74 -15.54
C SER A 124 2.71 -13.74 -17.06
N PRO A 125 2.07 -14.72 -17.75
CA PRO A 125 2.10 -14.82 -19.20
C PRO A 125 1.67 -13.56 -19.95
N ALA A 126 0.63 -12.85 -19.46
CA ALA A 126 0.17 -11.60 -20.05
C ALA A 126 1.23 -10.48 -20.01
N MET A 127 2.17 -10.53 -19.06
CA MET A 127 3.25 -9.56 -18.97
C MET A 127 4.40 -9.87 -19.93
N LEU A 128 4.64 -11.14 -20.24
CA LEU A 128 5.66 -11.55 -21.22
C LEU A 128 5.36 -10.99 -22.61
N GLU A 129 4.09 -10.80 -22.97
CA GLU A 129 3.68 -10.17 -24.23
C GLU A 129 4.11 -8.69 -24.34
N CYS A 130 4.38 -8.05 -23.20
CA CYS A 130 4.85 -6.66 -23.13
C CYS A 130 6.37 -6.52 -23.26
N TYR A 131 7.11 -7.64 -23.17
CA TYR A 131 8.58 -7.63 -23.23
C TYR A 131 9.07 -7.31 -24.66
N PRO A 132 10.17 -6.57 -24.79
CA PRO A 132 10.82 -6.34 -26.07
C PRO A 132 11.52 -7.62 -26.55
N ALA A 133 11.81 -7.68 -27.84
CA ALA A 133 12.57 -8.81 -28.42
C ALA A 133 14.04 -8.83 -27.92
N GLU A 134 14.59 -7.66 -27.58
CA GLU A 134 15.95 -7.51 -27.08
C GLU A 134 15.98 -7.56 -25.54
N ALA A 135 16.63 -8.58 -25.01
CA ALA A 135 16.67 -8.84 -23.56
C ALA A 135 17.44 -7.75 -22.77
N ASP A 136 18.39 -7.05 -23.38
CA ASP A 136 19.18 -5.99 -22.75
C ASP A 136 18.37 -4.71 -22.44
N LYS A 137 17.19 -4.58 -23.02
CA LYS A 137 16.26 -3.46 -22.74
C LYS A 137 15.57 -3.54 -21.38
N ILE A 138 15.63 -4.69 -20.71
CA ILE A 138 15.06 -4.91 -19.39
C ILE A 138 16.20 -5.08 -18.38
N THR A 139 16.50 -4.01 -17.67
CA THR A 139 17.48 -4.02 -16.57
C THR A 139 16.78 -3.91 -15.21
N ASN A 140 17.55 -3.96 -14.12
CA ASN A 140 16.97 -3.81 -12.78
C ASN A 140 16.41 -2.39 -12.50
N LEU A 141 16.93 -1.36 -13.14
CA LEU A 141 16.52 0.03 -12.88
C LEU A 141 15.83 0.68 -14.07
N GLU A 142 16.12 0.25 -15.29
CA GLU A 142 15.48 0.74 -16.51
C GLU A 142 14.87 -0.42 -17.27
N GLN A 143 13.59 -0.33 -17.56
CA GLN A 143 12.82 -1.37 -18.22
C GLN A 143 12.06 -0.75 -19.39
N ASN A 144 12.55 -1.03 -20.59
CA ASN A 144 11.96 -0.53 -21.82
C ASN A 144 11.11 -1.63 -22.44
N PHE A 145 9.85 -1.70 -22.03
CA PHE A 145 8.86 -2.59 -22.63
C PHE A 145 8.53 -2.18 -24.07
N THR A 146 7.86 -3.02 -24.82
CA THR A 146 7.51 -2.75 -26.22
C THR A 146 6.79 -1.41 -26.43
N ARG A 147 5.96 -0.97 -25.45
CA ARG A 147 5.12 0.24 -25.58
C ARG A 147 5.15 1.13 -24.33
N SER A 148 5.90 0.78 -23.31
CA SER A 148 5.97 1.46 -22.04
C SER A 148 7.40 1.49 -21.53
N THR A 149 7.72 2.45 -20.68
CA THR A 149 9.00 2.52 -19.98
C THR A 149 8.77 2.62 -18.49
N LEU A 150 9.56 1.89 -17.72
CA LEU A 150 9.58 1.99 -16.25
C LEU A 150 11.00 2.25 -15.80
N THR A 151 11.16 3.30 -14.99
CA THR A 151 12.44 3.62 -14.36
C THR A 151 12.30 3.53 -12.85
N PHE A 152 13.21 2.85 -12.20
CA PHE A 152 13.36 2.84 -10.75
C PHE A 152 14.45 3.80 -10.33
N VAL A 153 14.17 4.67 -9.35
CA VAL A 153 15.11 5.70 -8.87
C VAL A 153 15.10 5.72 -7.34
N GLY A 154 16.26 5.98 -6.74
CA GLY A 154 16.36 6.28 -5.31
C GLY A 154 16.19 7.77 -5.04
N SER A 155 15.50 8.12 -3.94
CA SER A 155 15.34 9.52 -3.50
C SER A 155 16.67 10.19 -3.16
N ASN A 156 17.70 9.40 -2.89
CA ASN A 156 19.07 9.87 -2.66
C ASN A 156 19.88 10.16 -3.96
N SER A 157 19.23 10.08 -5.13
CA SER A 157 19.85 10.34 -6.43
C SER A 157 19.02 11.31 -7.28
N PRO A 158 18.79 12.56 -6.82
CA PRO A 158 17.85 13.50 -7.46
C PRO A 158 18.24 13.85 -8.91
N ALA A 159 19.54 13.81 -9.25
CA ALA A 159 20.00 14.04 -10.62
C ALA A 159 19.36 13.10 -11.65
N ASN A 160 19.07 11.86 -11.27
CA ASN A 160 18.42 10.87 -12.13
C ASN A 160 16.93 11.16 -12.38
N LEU A 161 16.33 12.06 -11.59
CA LEU A 161 14.94 12.49 -11.74
C LEU A 161 14.77 13.58 -12.81
N ALA A 162 15.86 14.23 -13.24
CA ALA A 162 15.79 15.51 -13.96
C ALA A 162 15.42 15.42 -15.46
N SER A 163 15.50 14.25 -16.11
CA SER A 163 15.64 14.25 -17.58
C SER A 163 14.47 13.68 -18.39
N ARG A 164 13.43 13.06 -17.78
CA ARG A 164 12.39 12.36 -18.56
C ARG A 164 10.98 12.75 -18.12
N PRO A 165 10.05 13.06 -19.05
CA PRO A 165 8.64 13.24 -18.74
C PRO A 165 8.05 11.88 -18.30
N VAL A 166 7.19 11.90 -17.30
CA VAL A 166 6.57 10.72 -16.69
C VAL A 166 5.06 10.93 -16.64
N ARG A 167 4.28 9.93 -17.05
CA ARG A 167 2.81 9.97 -16.89
C ARG A 167 2.39 9.43 -15.53
N VAL A 168 3.07 8.41 -15.02
CA VAL A 168 2.71 7.80 -13.73
C VAL A 168 3.91 7.78 -12.80
N LEU A 169 3.74 8.40 -11.64
CA LEU A 169 4.68 8.37 -10.53
C LEU A 169 4.18 7.39 -9.46
N ILE A 170 5.04 6.49 -9.03
CA ILE A 170 4.86 5.67 -7.83
C ILE A 170 5.96 6.06 -6.85
N ALA A 171 5.61 6.49 -5.64
CA ALA A 171 6.53 6.80 -4.57
C ALA A 171 6.27 5.89 -3.38
N ASP A 172 7.17 4.94 -3.15
CA ASP A 172 7.02 3.91 -2.12
C ASP A 172 7.89 4.23 -0.90
N GLU A 173 7.31 4.12 0.30
CA GLU A 173 7.94 4.43 1.58
C GLU A 173 8.41 5.90 1.69
N VAL A 174 7.53 6.85 1.33
CA VAL A 174 7.87 8.29 1.20
C VAL A 174 8.37 8.94 2.50
N ASP A 175 7.95 8.45 3.68
CA ASP A 175 8.44 8.95 4.97
C ASP A 175 9.89 8.54 5.28
N LYS A 176 10.45 7.62 4.48
CA LYS A 176 11.86 7.20 4.55
C LYS A 176 12.75 7.88 3.51
N PHE A 177 12.21 8.79 2.71
CA PHE A 177 13.02 9.54 1.75
C PHE A 177 13.96 10.49 2.47
N ALA A 178 15.13 10.72 1.87
CA ALA A 178 16.07 11.71 2.35
C ALA A 178 15.38 13.10 2.44
N GLU A 179 15.74 13.85 3.45
CA GLU A 179 15.28 15.22 3.58
C GLU A 179 15.94 16.12 2.53
N ALA A 180 15.20 17.15 2.11
CA ALA A 180 15.76 18.20 1.26
C ALA A 180 16.96 18.86 1.94
N THR A 181 17.98 19.21 1.16
CA THR A 181 19.14 19.95 1.64
C THR A 181 19.11 21.37 1.10
N ALA A 182 19.97 22.25 1.62
CA ALA A 182 20.10 23.61 1.10
C ALA A 182 20.53 23.66 -0.38
N ARG A 183 21.04 22.56 -0.94
CA ARG A 183 21.54 22.46 -2.32
C ARG A 183 20.64 21.64 -3.24
N GLU A 184 19.78 20.80 -2.69
CA GLU A 184 18.95 19.87 -3.46
C GLU A 184 17.51 19.94 -2.97
N ALA A 185 16.60 20.13 -3.92
CA ALA A 185 15.16 20.10 -3.65
C ALA A 185 14.70 18.70 -3.26
N ASP A 186 13.54 18.61 -2.61
CA ASP A 186 12.93 17.35 -2.23
C ASP A 186 12.74 16.44 -3.46
N ALA A 187 13.15 15.18 -3.34
CA ALA A 187 13.11 14.23 -4.44
C ALA A 187 11.67 13.95 -4.92
N LEU A 188 10.70 13.98 -4.00
CA LEU A 188 9.30 13.80 -4.34
C LEU A 188 8.76 14.98 -5.15
N ASP A 189 9.10 16.22 -4.74
CA ASP A 189 8.71 17.43 -5.48
C ASP A 189 9.33 17.45 -6.89
N LEU A 190 10.59 17.05 -7.01
CA LEU A 190 11.25 16.93 -8.32
C LEU A 190 10.57 15.88 -9.22
N ALA A 191 10.19 14.73 -8.66
CA ALA A 191 9.48 13.69 -9.40
C ALA A 191 8.08 14.15 -9.82
N GLU A 192 7.33 14.86 -8.96
CA GLU A 192 6.01 15.41 -9.29
C GLU A 192 6.05 16.45 -10.41
N GLN A 193 7.13 17.24 -10.50
CA GLN A 193 7.28 18.16 -11.62
C GLN A 193 7.33 17.45 -12.98
N ARG A 194 7.78 16.18 -13.04
CA ARG A 194 7.81 15.36 -14.28
C ARG A 194 6.43 14.97 -14.78
N LEU A 195 5.44 14.97 -13.90
CA LEU A 195 4.04 14.69 -14.25
C LEU A 195 3.39 15.80 -15.07
N LYS A 196 3.90 17.05 -15.01
CA LYS A 196 3.31 18.22 -15.67
C LYS A 196 3.21 18.12 -17.19
N SER A 197 4.00 17.23 -17.80
CA SER A 197 4.00 17.01 -19.27
C SER A 197 2.79 16.23 -19.77
N PHE A 198 2.02 15.60 -18.86
CA PHE A 198 0.86 14.79 -19.22
C PHE A 198 -0.39 15.28 -18.49
N SER A 199 -1.43 15.64 -19.24
CA SER A 199 -2.71 16.06 -18.67
C SER A 199 -3.45 14.94 -17.91
N SER A 200 -3.17 13.69 -18.26
CA SER A 200 -3.73 12.47 -17.63
C SER A 200 -2.74 11.83 -16.65
N SER A 201 -1.82 12.61 -16.09
CA SER A 201 -0.82 12.09 -15.15
C SER A 201 -1.45 11.63 -13.83
N LYS A 202 -0.78 10.65 -13.19
CA LYS A 202 -1.20 10.09 -11.90
C LYS A 202 -0.02 9.94 -10.94
N ALA A 203 -0.24 10.20 -9.66
CA ALA A 203 0.70 9.95 -8.58
C ALA A 203 0.12 8.96 -7.57
N PHE A 204 0.88 7.93 -7.26
CA PHE A 204 0.57 6.94 -6.22
C PHE A 204 1.65 6.99 -5.15
N MET A 205 1.28 7.26 -3.92
CA MET A 205 2.20 7.37 -2.79
C MET A 205 1.83 6.40 -1.70
N THR A 206 2.81 5.77 -1.11
CA THR A 206 2.58 4.89 0.03
C THR A 206 3.71 4.96 1.05
N SER A 207 3.33 4.85 2.31
CA SER A 207 4.24 4.66 3.45
C SER A 207 3.46 4.20 4.69
N THR A 208 4.17 3.69 5.68
CA THR A 208 3.76 3.80 7.08
C THR A 208 4.08 5.22 7.55
N PRO A 209 3.20 5.89 8.30
CA PRO A 209 3.51 7.21 8.83
C PRO A 209 4.58 7.13 9.92
N THR A 210 5.31 8.21 10.10
CA THR A 210 6.34 8.34 11.15
C THR A 210 5.91 9.32 12.23
N VAL A 211 5.79 10.59 11.92
CA VAL A 211 5.37 11.69 12.80
C VAL A 211 4.23 12.46 12.15
N VAL A 212 3.59 13.35 12.91
CA VAL A 212 2.44 14.14 12.40
C VAL A 212 2.83 14.97 11.17
N GLU A 213 4.05 15.50 11.13
CA GLU A 213 4.60 16.30 10.03
C GLU A 213 5.08 15.41 8.86
N GLY A 214 5.07 14.08 9.03
CA GLY A 214 5.51 13.12 8.01
C GLY A 214 4.76 13.25 6.68
N ARG A 215 5.49 13.05 5.57
CA ARG A 215 4.97 13.27 4.22
C ARG A 215 3.68 12.52 3.95
N ILE A 216 3.64 11.24 4.32
CA ILE A 216 2.46 10.40 4.01
C ILE A 216 1.24 10.82 4.81
N TRP A 217 1.43 11.20 6.10
CA TRP A 217 0.34 11.64 6.95
C TRP A 217 -0.24 12.98 6.47
N GLN A 218 0.61 13.94 6.12
CA GLN A 218 0.17 15.23 5.58
C GLN A 218 -0.59 15.05 4.25
N ARG A 219 -0.14 14.13 3.40
CA ARG A 219 -0.85 13.80 2.17
C ARG A 219 -2.17 13.09 2.42
N PHE A 220 -2.22 12.20 3.41
CA PHE A 220 -3.48 11.57 3.81
C PHE A 220 -4.49 12.62 4.29
N LEU A 221 -4.09 13.59 5.11
CA LEU A 221 -4.97 14.64 5.61
C LEU A 221 -5.49 15.58 4.51
N ARG A 222 -4.69 15.80 3.45
CA ARG A 222 -5.08 16.62 2.29
C ARG A 222 -6.12 15.96 1.40
N GLY A 223 -6.13 14.63 1.35
CA GLY A 223 -7.08 13.86 0.54
C GLY A 223 -8.45 13.67 1.20
N ASP A 224 -9.25 12.78 0.63
CA ASP A 224 -10.62 12.50 1.09
C ASP A 224 -10.68 11.58 2.34
N GLN A 225 -9.54 11.20 2.89
CA GLN A 225 -9.38 10.52 4.19
C GLN A 225 -10.23 9.25 4.32
N ARG A 226 -10.22 8.38 3.31
CA ARG A 226 -11.00 7.15 3.33
C ARG A 226 -10.55 6.20 4.42
N ARG A 227 -11.55 5.65 5.14
CA ARG A 227 -11.39 4.59 6.14
C ARG A 227 -12.18 3.37 5.69
N TYR A 228 -11.66 2.18 6.03
CA TYR A 228 -12.31 0.92 5.67
C TYR A 228 -13.28 0.51 6.77
N TYR A 229 -14.57 0.46 6.45
CA TYR A 229 -15.63 0.09 7.38
C TYR A 229 -16.05 -1.36 7.15
N LEU A 230 -16.21 -2.13 8.23
CA LEU A 230 -16.64 -3.51 8.20
C LEU A 230 -18.01 -3.67 8.86
N PRO A 231 -18.92 -4.54 8.34
CA PRO A 231 -20.14 -4.85 9.04
C PRO A 231 -19.83 -5.68 10.30
N CYS A 232 -20.34 -5.27 11.44
CA CYS A 232 -20.26 -6.04 12.67
C CYS A 232 -21.04 -7.36 12.51
N PRO A 233 -20.50 -8.52 12.91
CA PRO A 233 -21.20 -9.82 12.76
C PRO A 233 -22.44 -9.94 13.65
N HIS A 234 -22.58 -9.09 14.67
CA HIS A 234 -23.69 -9.12 15.64
C HIS A 234 -24.80 -8.14 15.30
N CYS A 235 -24.49 -6.83 15.24
CA CYS A 235 -25.49 -5.79 14.97
C CYS A 235 -25.60 -5.41 13.48
N ARG A 236 -24.69 -5.87 12.62
CA ARG A 236 -24.60 -5.59 11.19
C ARG A 236 -24.28 -4.14 10.83
N GLU A 237 -24.16 -3.25 11.82
CA GLU A 237 -23.73 -1.87 11.60
C GLU A 237 -22.27 -1.82 11.14
N TYR A 238 -21.95 -0.86 10.29
CA TYR A 238 -20.60 -0.66 9.78
C TYR A 238 -19.73 0.06 10.79
N ILE A 239 -18.62 -0.56 11.18
CA ILE A 239 -17.67 -0.06 12.17
C ILE A 239 -16.29 0.10 11.55
N LYS A 240 -15.56 1.10 12.00
CA LYS A 240 -14.13 1.28 11.75
C LYS A 240 -13.36 0.56 12.86
N LEU A 241 -12.35 -0.24 12.51
CA LEU A 241 -11.53 -0.91 13.51
C LEU A 241 -10.56 0.09 14.17
N GLU A 242 -10.61 0.13 15.49
CA GLU A 242 -9.80 1.00 16.34
C GLU A 242 -9.07 0.18 17.39
N TRP A 243 -7.80 0.52 17.67
CA TRP A 243 -6.98 -0.24 18.61
C TRP A 243 -7.59 -0.32 20.00
N ARG A 244 -8.19 0.76 20.50
CA ARG A 244 -8.84 0.83 21.82
C ARG A 244 -9.98 -0.18 22.04
N GLN A 245 -10.47 -0.80 20.97
CA GLN A 245 -11.52 -1.82 21.01
C GLN A 245 -10.96 -3.25 21.09
N VAL A 246 -9.62 -3.40 20.97
CA VAL A 246 -8.97 -4.70 21.19
C VAL A 246 -8.78 -4.89 22.68
N THR A 247 -9.33 -5.95 23.22
CA THR A 247 -9.29 -6.28 24.65
C THR A 247 -8.83 -7.72 24.85
N TRP A 248 -8.31 -7.99 26.03
CA TRP A 248 -7.85 -9.32 26.46
C TRP A 248 -7.96 -9.45 27.98
N ASP A 249 -7.90 -10.67 28.50
CA ASP A 249 -7.86 -10.93 29.93
C ASP A 249 -6.47 -10.57 30.48
N ASP A 250 -6.40 -9.75 31.56
CA ASP A 250 -5.12 -9.39 32.20
C ASP A 250 -4.59 -10.59 33.03
N ALA A 251 -4.09 -11.57 32.32
CA ALA A 251 -3.50 -12.76 32.92
C ALA A 251 -2.07 -12.50 33.37
N LYS A 252 -1.77 -12.87 34.63
CA LYS A 252 -0.42 -12.85 35.19
C LYS A 252 0.11 -14.28 35.34
N ALA A 253 1.42 -14.44 35.11
CA ALA A 253 2.16 -15.63 35.42
C ALA A 253 2.57 -15.65 36.91
N GLU A 254 3.12 -16.77 37.39
CA GLU A 254 3.55 -16.92 38.80
C GLU A 254 4.64 -15.90 39.21
N ASP A 255 5.44 -15.42 38.25
CA ASP A 255 6.46 -14.38 38.46
C ASP A 255 5.90 -12.94 38.48
N GLY A 256 4.57 -12.77 38.39
CA GLY A 256 3.89 -11.48 38.34
C GLY A 256 3.91 -10.77 36.98
N LYS A 257 4.60 -11.32 35.98
CA LYS A 257 4.61 -10.76 34.62
C LYS A 257 3.37 -11.17 33.86
N HIS A 258 3.13 -10.53 32.72
CA HIS A 258 2.04 -10.91 31.81
C HIS A 258 2.19 -12.32 31.27
N ASP A 259 1.16 -13.14 31.41
CA ASP A 259 1.05 -14.45 30.75
C ASP A 259 0.67 -14.24 29.28
N LEU A 260 1.69 -14.04 28.43
CA LEU A 260 1.50 -13.73 27.02
C LEU A 260 0.72 -14.83 26.26
N GLY A 261 0.80 -16.07 26.73
CA GLY A 261 0.04 -17.19 26.16
C GLY A 261 -1.46 -17.05 26.38
N LYS A 262 -1.87 -16.77 27.60
CA LYS A 262 -3.29 -16.53 27.96
C LYS A 262 -3.81 -15.25 27.33
N ILE A 263 -3.03 -14.16 27.36
CA ILE A 263 -3.37 -12.89 26.69
C ILE A 263 -3.64 -13.12 25.21
N ARG A 264 -2.72 -13.83 24.53
CA ARG A 264 -2.89 -14.16 23.11
C ARG A 264 -4.15 -14.97 22.83
N ALA A 265 -4.51 -15.89 23.71
CA ALA A 265 -5.66 -16.75 23.54
C ALA A 265 -7.00 -16.06 23.83
N SER A 266 -7.03 -15.09 24.76
CA SER A 266 -8.23 -14.36 25.18
C SER A 266 -8.53 -13.12 24.33
N ALA A 267 -7.55 -12.59 23.63
CA ALA A 267 -7.68 -11.33 22.90
C ALA A 267 -8.77 -11.38 21.81
N HIS A 268 -9.58 -10.34 21.78
CA HIS A 268 -10.68 -10.17 20.83
C HIS A 268 -10.98 -8.67 20.64
N TYR A 269 -11.77 -8.37 19.63
CA TYR A 269 -12.25 -7.02 19.39
C TYR A 269 -13.67 -6.87 19.94
N VAL A 270 -13.97 -5.74 20.58
CA VAL A 270 -15.31 -5.42 21.10
C VAL A 270 -15.95 -4.37 20.18
N CYS A 271 -17.13 -4.68 19.65
CA CYS A 271 -17.86 -3.74 18.82
C CYS A 271 -18.21 -2.48 19.60
N GLN A 272 -17.86 -1.32 19.10
CA GLN A 272 -18.12 -0.03 19.75
C GLN A 272 -19.61 0.34 19.84
N LEU A 273 -20.47 -0.32 19.06
CA LEU A 273 -21.92 -0.04 19.03
C LEU A 273 -22.74 -1.03 19.88
N CYS A 274 -22.50 -2.34 19.72
CA CYS A 274 -23.33 -3.35 20.39
C CYS A 274 -22.58 -4.13 21.48
N GLN A 275 -21.30 -3.84 21.72
CA GLN A 275 -20.44 -4.53 22.69
C GLN A 275 -20.25 -6.04 22.39
N GLY A 276 -20.63 -6.50 21.21
CA GLY A 276 -20.46 -7.88 20.77
C GLY A 276 -18.99 -8.23 20.53
N LYS A 277 -18.60 -9.45 20.93
CA LYS A 277 -17.22 -9.97 20.80
C LYS A 277 -16.95 -10.42 19.36
N ILE A 278 -15.98 -9.80 18.69
CA ILE A 278 -15.57 -10.09 17.33
C ILE A 278 -14.24 -10.86 17.36
N THR A 279 -14.24 -12.09 16.87
CA THR A 279 -13.05 -12.95 16.76
C THR A 279 -12.30 -12.68 15.44
N ASP A 280 -11.08 -13.22 15.30
CA ASP A 280 -10.32 -13.12 14.05
C ASP A 280 -11.03 -13.77 12.86
N SER A 281 -11.76 -14.87 13.06
CA SER A 281 -12.60 -15.50 12.02
C SER A 281 -13.74 -14.58 11.56
N HIS A 282 -14.40 -13.90 12.50
CA HIS A 282 -15.40 -12.88 12.20
C HIS A 282 -14.81 -11.72 11.39
N LYS A 283 -13.60 -11.24 11.77
CA LYS A 283 -12.87 -10.21 11.01
C LYS A 283 -12.66 -10.63 9.56
N VAL A 284 -12.08 -11.81 9.34
CA VAL A 284 -11.78 -12.31 7.99
C VAL A 284 -13.04 -12.44 7.15
N ALA A 285 -14.14 -12.93 7.71
CA ALA A 285 -15.42 -13.00 7.01
C ALA A 285 -15.97 -11.61 6.67
N ALA A 286 -15.90 -10.66 7.61
CA ALA A 286 -16.41 -9.29 7.44
C ALA A 286 -15.62 -8.48 6.41
N LEU A 287 -14.31 -8.74 6.22
CA LEU A 287 -13.47 -8.03 5.26
C LEU A 287 -14.07 -8.01 3.84
N ARG A 288 -14.71 -9.10 3.41
CA ARG A 288 -15.31 -9.25 2.08
C ARG A 288 -16.49 -8.30 1.83
N HIS A 289 -17.09 -7.81 2.89
CA HIS A 289 -18.24 -6.91 2.88
C HIS A 289 -17.87 -5.49 3.31
N GLY A 290 -16.58 -5.23 3.48
CA GLY A 290 -16.08 -3.92 3.86
C GLY A 290 -16.22 -2.89 2.75
N GLN A 291 -16.24 -1.61 3.14
CA GLN A 291 -16.43 -0.48 2.25
C GLN A 291 -15.48 0.65 2.64
N TRP A 292 -14.85 1.25 1.65
CA TRP A 292 -14.15 2.51 1.84
C TRP A 292 -15.15 3.67 1.89
N ARG A 293 -15.03 4.50 2.93
CA ARG A 293 -15.88 5.69 3.10
C ARG A 293 -14.99 6.91 3.30
N PRO A 294 -15.19 8.00 2.53
CA PRO A 294 -14.47 9.25 2.76
C PRO A 294 -14.96 9.91 4.05
N GLU A 295 -14.01 10.42 4.84
CA GLU A 295 -14.29 11.18 6.07
C GLU A 295 -14.06 12.71 5.89
N ASN A 296 -13.38 13.11 4.80
CA ASN A 296 -13.17 14.53 4.47
C ASN A 296 -13.97 14.94 3.21
N PRO A 297 -15.13 15.58 3.37
CA PRO A 297 -15.95 16.02 2.24
C PRO A 297 -15.37 17.24 1.50
N ASN A 298 -14.39 17.94 2.10
CA ASN A 298 -13.78 19.15 1.55
C ASN A 298 -12.46 18.86 0.81
N ALA A 299 -12.17 17.60 0.55
CA ALA A 299 -10.98 17.23 -0.20
C ALA A 299 -11.01 17.77 -1.63
N MET A 300 -9.82 18.06 -2.18
CA MET A 300 -9.70 18.45 -3.58
C MET A 300 -10.20 17.31 -4.47
N PRO A 301 -11.08 17.59 -5.45
CA PRO A 301 -11.54 16.56 -6.38
C PRO A 301 -10.38 15.84 -7.06
N GLY A 302 -10.43 14.51 -7.13
CA GLY A 302 -9.39 13.69 -7.75
C GLY A 302 -8.21 13.33 -6.85
N VAL A 303 -8.18 13.81 -5.59
CA VAL A 303 -7.20 13.43 -4.57
C VAL A 303 -7.84 12.42 -3.62
N ARG A 304 -7.45 11.16 -3.72
CA ARG A 304 -7.92 10.09 -2.83
C ARG A 304 -6.84 9.68 -1.84
N SER A 305 -7.22 9.52 -0.60
CA SER A 305 -6.32 9.06 0.45
C SER A 305 -6.97 7.97 1.29
N TYR A 306 -6.22 6.90 1.53
CA TYR A 306 -6.69 5.68 2.18
C TYR A 306 -5.85 5.40 3.42
N HIS A 307 -6.50 5.22 4.56
CA HIS A 307 -5.82 4.78 5.77
C HIS A 307 -6.24 3.36 6.14
N LEU A 308 -5.26 2.52 6.42
CA LEU A 308 -5.49 1.14 6.83
C LEU A 308 -4.45 0.67 7.84
N SER A 309 -4.89 0.27 9.02
CA SER A 309 -4.02 -0.35 10.04
C SER A 309 -3.87 -1.86 9.81
N SER A 310 -2.88 -2.47 10.47
CA SER A 310 -2.70 -3.93 10.47
C SER A 310 -3.87 -4.68 11.14
N LEU A 311 -4.76 -3.98 11.83
CA LEU A 311 -6.01 -4.56 12.38
C LEU A 311 -6.86 -5.22 11.29
N TYR A 312 -6.79 -4.71 10.06
CA TYR A 312 -7.51 -5.25 8.91
C TYR A 312 -6.80 -6.40 8.20
N SER A 313 -5.51 -6.64 8.50
CA SER A 313 -4.80 -7.73 7.85
C SER A 313 -5.32 -9.09 8.31
N PRO A 314 -5.58 -10.03 7.38
CA PRO A 314 -5.95 -11.39 7.70
C PRO A 314 -4.76 -12.26 8.13
N ASP A 315 -3.55 -11.74 8.08
CA ASP A 315 -2.32 -12.49 8.31
C ASP A 315 -2.18 -12.96 9.78
N ARG A 316 -1.54 -14.10 9.98
CA ARG A 316 -1.33 -14.71 11.29
C ARG A 316 -0.68 -13.77 12.31
N LYS A 317 0.23 -12.90 11.85
CA LYS A 317 0.91 -11.90 12.69
C LYS A 317 0.08 -10.63 12.93
N CYS A 318 -1.16 -10.59 12.45
CA CYS A 318 -2.10 -9.48 12.64
C CYS A 318 -3.42 -9.93 13.29
N THR A 319 -3.43 -11.12 13.92
CA THR A 319 -4.55 -11.55 14.78
C THR A 319 -4.63 -10.67 16.02
N TRP A 320 -5.82 -10.57 16.62
CA TRP A 320 -6.02 -9.78 17.84
C TRP A 320 -5.00 -10.15 18.93
N GLY A 321 -4.81 -11.45 19.14
CA GLY A 321 -3.87 -11.95 20.14
C GLY A 321 -2.41 -11.67 19.82
N TYR A 322 -2.02 -11.73 18.55
CA TYR A 322 -0.66 -11.39 18.17
C TYR A 322 -0.38 -9.90 18.38
N LEU A 323 -1.30 -9.03 17.98
CA LEU A 323 -1.17 -7.58 18.15
C LEU A 323 -1.20 -7.18 19.62
N ALA A 324 -2.01 -7.84 20.47
CA ALA A 324 -2.04 -7.60 21.92
C ALA A 324 -0.68 -7.91 22.57
N VAL A 325 -0.08 -9.06 22.25
CA VAL A 325 1.26 -9.43 22.72
C VAL A 325 2.30 -8.46 22.22
N SER A 326 2.30 -8.16 20.90
CA SER A 326 3.24 -7.22 20.30
C SER A 326 3.17 -5.82 20.94
N PHE A 327 1.98 -5.35 21.29
CA PHE A 327 1.78 -4.09 22.00
C PHE A 327 2.39 -4.11 23.40
N LEU A 328 2.16 -5.18 24.18
CA LEU A 328 2.72 -5.32 25.52
C LEU A 328 4.26 -5.36 25.50
N GLU A 329 4.83 -6.07 24.53
CA GLU A 329 6.28 -6.09 24.31
C GLU A 329 6.80 -4.71 23.88
N ALA A 330 6.09 -4.01 23.03
CA ALA A 330 6.44 -2.68 22.53
C ALA A 330 6.45 -1.61 23.68
N LYS A 331 5.58 -1.76 24.67
CA LYS A 331 5.55 -0.87 25.86
C LYS A 331 6.84 -0.87 26.69
N ALA A 332 7.73 -1.81 26.49
CA ALA A 332 9.00 -1.86 27.18
C ALA A 332 9.93 -0.68 26.85
N SER A 333 9.73 0.00 25.73
CA SER A 333 10.50 1.18 25.33
C SER A 333 9.68 2.14 24.47
N MET A 334 10.05 3.44 24.53
CA MET A 334 9.44 4.48 23.69
C MET A 334 9.56 4.16 22.18
N ALA A 335 10.75 3.73 21.74
CA ALA A 335 11.00 3.36 20.36
C ALA A 335 10.17 2.13 19.93
N GLY A 336 9.98 1.17 20.84
CA GLY A 336 9.10 0.02 20.62
C GLY A 336 7.64 0.45 20.42
N LEU A 337 7.14 1.30 21.34
CA LEU A 337 5.77 1.80 21.27
C LEU A 337 5.53 2.64 20.00
N GLN A 338 6.46 3.54 19.67
CA GLN A 338 6.42 4.28 18.41
C GLN A 338 6.38 3.32 17.21
N GLY A 339 7.24 2.30 17.20
CA GLY A 339 7.26 1.28 16.14
C GLY A 339 5.93 0.53 16.01
N PHE A 340 5.24 0.24 17.12
CA PHE A 340 3.93 -0.38 17.11
C PHE A 340 2.86 0.57 16.54
N ILE A 341 2.80 1.80 17.00
CA ILE A 341 1.83 2.81 16.54
C ILE A 341 2.02 3.07 15.04
N ASN A 342 3.22 3.43 14.62
CA ASN A 342 3.50 3.70 13.21
C ASN A 342 3.29 2.47 12.32
N GLY A 343 3.87 1.33 12.71
CA GLY A 343 3.90 0.12 11.88
C GLY A 343 2.59 -0.64 11.86
N ASN A 344 1.94 -0.82 13.02
CA ASN A 344 0.72 -1.63 13.10
C ASN A 344 -0.56 -0.79 12.99
N LEU A 345 -0.62 0.38 13.63
CA LEU A 345 -1.81 1.21 13.61
C LEU A 345 -1.86 2.14 12.41
N ALA A 346 -0.72 2.37 11.74
CA ALA A 346 -0.57 3.35 10.67
C ALA A 346 -0.90 4.78 11.14
N GLU A 347 -0.63 5.07 12.40
CA GLU A 347 -0.84 6.37 13.01
C GLU A 347 0.50 7.07 13.23
N PRO A 348 0.58 8.40 13.09
CA PRO A 348 1.78 9.15 13.36
C PRO A 348 2.08 9.15 14.85
N TRP A 349 3.37 9.18 15.20
CA TRP A 349 3.81 9.29 16.58
C TRP A 349 3.68 10.73 17.08
N GLU A 350 3.00 10.90 18.23
CA GLU A 350 2.91 12.17 18.96
C GLU A 350 3.58 12.02 20.33
N GLN A 351 4.56 12.86 20.62
CA GLN A 351 5.29 12.78 21.91
C GLN A 351 4.41 13.08 23.14
N GLN A 352 3.29 13.76 22.97
CA GLN A 352 2.42 14.17 24.07
C GLN A 352 1.56 13.02 24.64
N ASP A 353 1.23 12.02 23.85
CA ASP A 353 0.38 10.89 24.27
C ASP A 353 1.00 10.05 25.39
N VAL A 354 2.33 10.05 25.50
CA VAL A 354 3.05 9.27 26.52
C VAL A 354 2.91 9.85 27.92
N GLN A 355 2.69 11.16 28.06
CA GLN A 355 2.50 11.77 29.38
C GLN A 355 1.09 11.52 29.93
N GLN A 356 0.07 11.46 29.09
CA GLN A 356 -1.30 11.20 29.53
C GLN A 356 -1.50 9.73 29.94
N GLU A 357 -0.99 8.75 29.19
CA GLU A 357 -1.09 7.33 29.58
C GLU A 357 -0.33 7.03 30.89
N ARG A 358 0.78 7.70 31.19
CA ARG A 358 1.47 7.55 32.48
C ARG A 358 0.66 8.10 33.65
N THR A 359 -0.11 9.17 33.42
CA THR A 359 -0.94 9.79 34.48
C THR A 359 -2.20 8.97 34.73
N GLU A 360 -2.82 8.40 33.72
CA GLU A 360 -4.00 7.54 33.88
C GLU A 360 -3.66 6.17 34.53
N THR A 361 -2.48 5.61 34.24
CA THR A 361 -2.03 4.35 34.86
C THR A 361 -1.65 4.55 36.34
N SER A 362 -1.26 5.77 36.78
CA SER A 362 -0.99 6.07 38.18
C SER A 362 -2.25 6.46 38.97
N ALA A 363 -3.33 6.85 38.30
CA ALA A 363 -4.60 7.23 38.98
C ALA A 363 -5.50 6.03 39.29
N THR A 364 -5.21 4.81 38.73
CA THR A 364 -5.99 3.61 39.00
C THR A 364 -5.40 2.70 40.09
N VAL A 365 -4.38 3.16 40.80
CA VAL A 365 -3.77 2.44 41.94
C VAL A 365 -3.95 3.20 43.25
N THR A 366 -5.11 3.79 43.48
CA THR A 366 -5.50 4.25 44.82
C THR A 366 -7.01 4.10 44.96
N VAL A 367 -7.45 2.95 45.38
CA VAL A 367 -8.39 2.57 46.48
C VAL A 367 -8.61 1.06 46.41
#